data_4f25d823c15ebea53ec99e01cca46b43
#
_entry.id   4f25d823c15ebea53ec99e01cca46b43
#
_cell.length_a   1.000
_cell.length_b   1.000
_cell.length_c   1.000
_cell.angle_alpha   90.00
_cell.angle_beta   90.00
_cell.angle_gamma   90.00
#
_symmetry.space_group_name_H-M   'P 1'
#
loop_
_entity.id
_entity.type
_entity.pdbx_description
1 polymer ?
#
loop_
_entity_poly.entity_id
_entity_poly.type
_entity_poly.pdbx_seq_one_letter_code
_entity_poly.pdbx_strand_id
1 'polypeptide(L)'
;MKPKLSLKAITRIAILSALSVALSYVRIYQLPQGGNVSLSMVPILLAFVYLDKTSAILTAIISGILQYIPDPYFINLLQWLLDYPLAWGTLALPVILPEKLNKTLKIIFGGIIGGIGRFAFHFLSGILFFAMFAPEDVNPAIYYAIYNLSYIIPSIAISIIILLILDKMGIGKVFRV
;
A
#
# COMPACT_ATOMS: atom_id res chain seq x y z
N MET A 1 -25.85 11.81 13.14
CA MET A 1 -24.52 12.46 13.31
C MET A 1 -23.44 11.47 12.87
N LYS A 2 -22.56 11.87 11.95
CA LYS A 2 -21.40 11.01 11.60
C LYS A 2 -20.50 10.93 12.85
N PRO A 3 -20.02 9.73 13.24
CA PRO A 3 -19.14 9.62 14.40
C PRO A 3 -17.89 10.46 14.16
N LYS A 4 -17.61 11.39 15.06
CA LYS A 4 -16.36 12.16 15.04
C LYS A 4 -15.21 11.18 15.33
N LEU A 5 -14.14 11.20 14.51
CA LEU A 5 -12.93 10.43 14.79
C LEU A 5 -12.43 10.78 16.21
N SER A 6 -12.20 9.76 17.02
CA SER A 6 -11.62 9.97 18.34
C SER A 6 -10.16 10.42 18.22
N LEU A 7 -9.66 11.15 19.22
CA LEU A 7 -8.24 11.54 19.27
C LEU A 7 -7.32 10.32 19.10
N LYS A 8 -7.68 9.20 19.72
CA LYS A 8 -6.97 7.93 19.61
C LYS A 8 -6.93 7.39 18.17
N ALA A 9 -8.04 7.48 17.42
CA ALA A 9 -8.09 7.07 16.02
C ALA A 9 -7.18 7.96 15.17
N ILE A 10 -7.23 9.29 15.36
CA ILE A 10 -6.37 10.25 14.65
C ILE A 10 -4.89 9.97 14.92
N THR A 11 -4.51 9.73 16.18
CA THR A 11 -3.13 9.40 16.56
C THR A 11 -2.65 8.12 15.89
N ARG A 12 -3.49 7.07 15.85
CA ARG A 12 -3.15 5.79 15.20
C ARG A 12 -2.97 5.95 13.70
N ILE A 13 -3.86 6.67 13.03
CA ILE A 13 -3.76 7.01 11.61
C ILE A 13 -2.43 7.72 11.35
N ALA A 14 -2.12 8.77 12.12
CA ALA A 14 -0.90 9.55 11.95
C ALA A 14 0.37 8.71 12.14
N ILE A 15 0.44 7.90 13.21
CA ILE A 15 1.59 7.04 13.50
C ILE A 15 1.78 6.00 12.40
N LEU A 16 0.72 5.31 11.98
CA LEU A 16 0.84 4.26 10.95
C LEU A 16 1.19 4.85 9.58
N SER A 17 0.66 6.03 9.24
CA SER A 17 1.02 6.73 8.01
C SER A 17 2.48 7.18 8.03
N ALA A 18 2.96 7.76 9.12
CA ALA A 18 4.35 8.16 9.29
C ALA A 18 5.29 6.94 9.25
N LEU A 19 4.91 5.84 9.90
CA LEU A 19 5.68 4.58 9.87
C LEU A 19 5.75 3.99 8.46
N SER A 20 4.67 4.09 7.68
CA SER A 20 4.67 3.67 6.27
C SER A 20 5.73 4.42 5.47
N VAL A 21 5.82 5.75 5.64
CA VAL A 21 6.84 6.57 4.98
C VAL A 21 8.25 6.22 5.49
N ALA A 22 8.43 6.10 6.80
CA ALA A 22 9.73 5.75 7.37
C ALA A 22 10.24 4.40 6.83
N LEU A 23 9.35 3.40 6.73
CA LEU A 23 9.70 2.08 6.21
C LEU A 23 9.92 2.05 4.71
N SER A 24 9.51 3.06 3.95
CA SER A 24 9.83 3.15 2.52
C SER A 24 11.30 3.51 2.25
N TYR A 25 12.00 4.07 3.23
CA TYR A 25 13.45 4.26 3.14
C TYR A 25 14.25 2.97 3.39
N VAL A 26 13.63 1.94 3.99
CA VAL A 26 14.24 0.61 4.15
C VAL A 26 13.94 -0.21 2.89
N ARG A 27 14.76 0.02 1.86
CA ARG A 27 14.61 -0.63 0.54
C ARG A 27 15.41 -1.90 0.49
N ILE A 28 14.74 -3.03 0.30
CA ILE A 28 15.36 -4.35 0.09
C ILE A 28 15.91 -4.44 -1.33
N TYR A 29 15.16 -3.87 -2.27
CA TYR A 29 15.53 -3.79 -3.68
C TYR A 29 14.91 -2.55 -4.32
N GLN A 30 15.63 -1.92 -5.26
CA GLN A 30 15.14 -0.77 -6.01
C GLN A 30 15.40 -0.96 -7.50
N LEU A 31 14.36 -0.69 -8.29
CA LEU A 31 14.37 -0.69 -9.75
C LEU A 31 14.65 0.72 -10.30
N PRO A 32 15.16 0.84 -11.53
CA PRO A 32 15.05 2.08 -12.29
C PRO A 32 13.60 2.55 -12.33
N GLN A 33 13.34 3.82 -12.54
CA GLN A 33 12.00 4.44 -12.56
C GLN A 33 11.19 4.33 -11.23
N GLY A 34 11.87 4.11 -10.09
CA GLY A 34 11.28 4.26 -8.75
C GLY A 34 10.61 3.03 -8.13
N GLY A 35 10.37 1.96 -8.89
CA GLY A 35 9.82 0.72 -8.31
C GLY A 35 10.74 0.16 -7.22
N ASN A 36 10.20 -0.18 -6.05
CA ASN A 36 10.99 -0.70 -4.95
C ASN A 36 10.25 -1.75 -4.11
N VAL A 37 11.03 -2.65 -3.52
CA VAL A 37 10.57 -3.59 -2.51
C VAL A 37 10.94 -3.05 -1.14
N SER A 38 9.95 -2.66 -0.36
CA SER A 38 10.11 -2.07 0.97
C SER A 38 9.04 -2.58 1.93
N LEU A 39 9.16 -2.23 3.20
CA LEU A 39 8.19 -2.60 4.24
C LEU A 39 7.04 -1.61 4.40
N SER A 40 6.95 -0.63 3.53
CA SER A 40 5.99 0.48 3.61
C SER A 40 4.51 0.08 3.58
N MET A 41 4.17 -1.08 2.99
CA MET A 41 2.80 -1.61 2.98
C MET A 41 2.37 -2.16 4.34
N VAL A 42 3.31 -2.59 5.19
CA VAL A 42 3.01 -3.25 6.48
C VAL A 42 2.13 -2.39 7.40
N PRO A 43 2.44 -1.10 7.68
CA PRO A 43 1.61 -0.27 8.55
C PRO A 43 0.20 -0.01 8.00
N ILE A 44 0.05 0.08 6.68
CA ILE A 44 -1.26 0.29 6.05
C ILE A 44 -2.13 -0.96 6.20
N LEU A 45 -1.55 -2.14 5.95
CA LEU A 45 -2.25 -3.41 6.15
C LEU A 45 -2.51 -3.70 7.64
N LEU A 46 -1.64 -3.24 8.57
CA LEU A 46 -1.94 -3.25 10.01
C LEU A 46 -3.19 -2.42 10.32
N ALA A 47 -3.31 -1.22 9.74
CA ALA A 47 -4.49 -0.39 9.92
C ALA A 47 -5.76 -1.14 9.45
N PHE A 48 -5.71 -1.79 8.29
CA PHE A 48 -6.82 -2.60 7.78
C PHE A 48 -7.21 -3.74 8.74
N VAL A 49 -6.25 -4.43 9.31
CA VAL A 49 -6.51 -5.62 10.16
C VAL A 49 -7.02 -5.25 11.55
N TYR A 50 -6.57 -4.11 12.11
CA TYR A 50 -6.75 -3.81 13.53
C TYR A 50 -7.53 -2.52 13.84
N LEU A 51 -7.74 -1.63 12.86
CA LEU A 51 -8.53 -0.42 13.03
C LEU A 51 -9.93 -0.58 12.42
N ASP A 52 -10.79 0.39 12.69
CA ASP A 52 -12.08 0.50 12.02
C ASP A 52 -11.92 0.88 10.53
N LYS A 53 -12.95 0.63 9.73
CA LYS A 53 -12.93 0.83 8.27
C LYS A 53 -12.52 2.26 7.87
N THR A 54 -13.03 3.26 8.56
CA THR A 54 -12.73 4.67 8.27
C THR A 54 -11.26 4.99 8.55
N SER A 55 -10.75 4.55 9.69
CA SER A 55 -9.34 4.72 10.06
C SER A 55 -8.40 3.99 9.10
N ALA A 56 -8.76 2.78 8.64
CA ALA A 56 -7.97 2.05 7.65
C ALA A 56 -7.90 2.77 6.31
N ILE A 57 -9.04 3.26 5.80
CA ILE A 57 -9.11 4.03 4.54
C ILE A 57 -8.29 5.31 4.64
N LEU A 58 -8.45 6.07 5.72
CA LEU A 58 -7.70 7.31 5.93
C LEU A 58 -6.20 7.04 6.03
N THR A 59 -5.79 5.98 6.74
CA THR A 59 -4.37 5.60 6.82
C THR A 59 -3.80 5.31 5.42
N ALA A 60 -4.52 4.56 4.58
CA ALA A 60 -4.06 4.21 3.25
C ALA A 60 -3.93 5.44 2.34
N ILE A 61 -4.94 6.33 2.33
CA ILE A 61 -4.93 7.55 1.51
C ILE A 61 -3.82 8.51 1.97
N ILE A 62 -3.73 8.77 3.28
CA ILE A 62 -2.71 9.67 3.85
C ILE A 62 -1.32 9.10 3.60
N SER A 63 -1.11 7.80 3.84
CA SER A 63 0.16 7.15 3.50
C SER A 63 0.50 7.33 2.03
N GLY A 64 -0.48 7.13 1.13
CA GLY A 64 -0.29 7.29 -0.30
C GLY A 64 0.17 8.70 -0.68
N ILE A 65 -0.47 9.74 -0.14
CA ILE A 65 -0.06 11.12 -0.34
C ILE A 65 1.37 11.35 0.15
N LEU A 66 1.71 10.83 1.33
CA LEU A 66 3.02 11.00 1.94
C LEU A 66 4.12 10.17 1.26
N GLN A 67 3.80 9.10 0.52
CA GLN A 67 4.77 8.35 -0.27
C GLN A 67 5.43 9.17 -1.40
N TYR A 68 4.91 10.33 -1.71
CA TYR A 68 5.58 11.29 -2.58
C TYR A 68 6.92 11.81 -1.98
N ILE A 69 7.05 11.82 -0.66
CA ILE A 69 8.24 12.38 0.02
C ILE A 69 9.52 11.56 -0.25
N PRO A 70 9.53 10.21 -0.09
CA PRO A 70 10.74 9.41 -0.31
C PRO A 70 11.14 9.23 -1.77
N ASP A 71 10.19 9.32 -2.70
CA ASP A 71 10.40 9.16 -4.15
C ASP A 71 9.58 10.19 -4.92
N PRO A 72 9.96 11.48 -4.89
CA PRO A 72 9.18 12.53 -5.53
C PRO A 72 9.33 12.45 -7.06
N TYR A 73 8.22 12.16 -7.73
CA TYR A 73 8.13 12.21 -9.18
C TYR A 73 6.80 12.81 -9.61
N PHE A 74 6.83 13.85 -10.40
CA PHE A 74 5.65 14.59 -10.80
C PHE A 74 5.71 14.97 -12.29
N ILE A 75 4.82 14.43 -13.09
CA ILE A 75 4.59 14.83 -14.48
C ILE A 75 3.38 15.78 -14.55
N ASN A 76 2.28 15.33 -13.98
CA ASN A 76 1.03 16.05 -13.88
C ASN A 76 0.16 15.47 -12.74
N LEU A 77 -0.97 16.13 -12.48
CA LEU A 77 -1.86 15.72 -11.38
C LEU A 77 -2.42 14.31 -11.55
N LEU A 78 -2.73 13.87 -12.78
CA LEU A 78 -3.29 12.54 -13.00
C LEU A 78 -2.27 11.45 -12.71
N GLN A 79 -1.01 11.60 -13.17
CA GLN A 79 0.08 10.69 -12.83
C GLN A 79 0.27 10.62 -11.32
N TRP A 80 0.33 11.77 -10.64
CA TRP A 80 0.50 11.84 -9.20
C TRP A 80 -0.63 11.12 -8.46
N LEU A 81 -1.89 11.32 -8.89
CA LEU A 81 -3.04 10.62 -8.30
C LEU A 81 -2.93 9.10 -8.47
N LEU A 82 -2.55 8.64 -9.65
CA LEU A 82 -2.42 7.21 -9.94
C LEU A 82 -1.30 6.55 -9.12
N ASP A 83 -0.14 7.18 -9.04
CA ASP A 83 1.04 6.56 -8.42
C ASP A 83 1.07 6.67 -6.90
N TYR A 84 0.41 7.67 -6.32
CA TYR A 84 0.46 7.91 -4.88
C TYR A 84 -0.89 7.66 -4.21
N PRO A 85 -1.86 8.59 -4.13
CA PRO A 85 -3.04 8.37 -3.30
C PRO A 85 -3.94 7.23 -3.78
N LEU A 86 -4.10 7.01 -5.08
CA LEU A 86 -4.96 5.94 -5.60
C LEU A 86 -4.28 4.57 -5.45
N ALA A 87 -3.05 4.40 -5.94
CA ALA A 87 -2.35 3.13 -5.81
C ALA A 87 -2.24 2.66 -4.35
N TRP A 88 -1.83 3.55 -3.46
CA TRP A 88 -1.70 3.21 -2.04
C TRP A 88 -3.04 3.14 -1.31
N GLY A 89 -4.02 3.96 -1.72
CA GLY A 89 -5.38 3.93 -1.18
C GLY A 89 -6.07 2.57 -1.39
N THR A 90 -5.72 1.85 -2.47
CA THR A 90 -6.26 0.51 -2.72
C THR A 90 -5.84 -0.53 -1.69
N LEU A 91 -4.80 -0.28 -0.90
CA LEU A 91 -4.44 -1.14 0.23
C LEU A 91 -5.52 -1.16 1.32
N ALA A 92 -6.49 -0.25 1.27
CA ALA A 92 -7.69 -0.28 2.10
C ALA A 92 -8.88 -1.02 1.46
N LEU A 93 -8.85 -1.40 0.17
CA LEU A 93 -9.93 -2.17 -0.47
C LEU A 93 -10.36 -3.40 0.32
N PRO A 94 -9.45 -4.11 1.02
CA PRO A 94 -9.83 -5.26 1.83
C PRO A 94 -10.85 -4.99 2.93
N VAL A 95 -11.19 -3.73 3.25
CA VAL A 95 -12.27 -3.40 4.21
C VAL A 95 -13.64 -3.95 3.79
N ILE A 96 -13.79 -4.39 2.52
CA ILE A 96 -14.97 -5.09 2.02
C ILE A 96 -15.04 -6.56 2.45
N LEU A 97 -13.92 -7.15 2.90
CA LEU A 97 -13.89 -8.54 3.35
C LEU A 97 -14.87 -8.77 4.53
N PRO A 98 -15.49 -9.94 4.60
CA PRO A 98 -16.40 -10.28 5.68
C PRO A 98 -15.74 -10.14 7.07
N GLU A 99 -16.44 -9.53 8.02
CA GLU A 99 -15.92 -9.35 9.38
C GLU A 99 -15.67 -10.68 10.10
N LYS A 100 -16.47 -11.71 9.76
CA LYS A 100 -16.36 -13.07 10.30
C LYS A 100 -15.15 -13.85 9.79
N LEU A 101 -14.45 -13.36 8.76
CA LEU A 101 -13.25 -14.04 8.25
C LEU A 101 -12.19 -14.10 9.34
N ASN A 102 -11.53 -15.26 9.49
CA ASN A 102 -10.46 -15.37 10.45
C ASN A 102 -9.30 -14.42 10.10
N LYS A 103 -8.55 -14.02 11.12
CA LYS A 103 -7.54 -12.97 10.98
C LYS A 103 -6.42 -13.34 10.01
N THR A 104 -5.96 -14.58 10.02
CA THR A 104 -4.95 -15.08 9.10
C THR A 104 -5.39 -14.91 7.64
N LEU A 105 -6.63 -15.29 7.33
CA LEU A 105 -7.19 -15.11 5.99
C LEU A 105 -7.40 -13.63 5.65
N LYS A 106 -7.81 -12.79 6.62
CA LYS A 106 -7.86 -11.33 6.42
C LYS A 106 -6.51 -10.76 6.02
N ILE A 107 -5.44 -11.18 6.69
CA ILE A 107 -4.07 -10.73 6.37
C ILE A 107 -3.69 -11.16 4.94
N ILE A 108 -3.90 -12.43 4.61
CA ILE A 108 -3.52 -12.98 3.30
C ILE A 108 -4.33 -12.33 2.19
N PHE A 109 -5.66 -12.40 2.26
CA PHE A 109 -6.52 -11.83 1.22
C PHE A 109 -6.42 -10.29 1.18
N GLY A 110 -6.22 -9.66 2.35
CA GLY A 110 -5.99 -8.23 2.43
C GLY A 110 -4.74 -7.79 1.68
N GLY A 111 -3.63 -8.48 1.87
CA GLY A 111 -2.41 -8.22 1.11
C GLY A 111 -2.59 -8.41 -0.39
N ILE A 112 -3.24 -9.52 -0.80
CA ILE A 112 -3.47 -9.85 -2.21
C ILE A 112 -4.40 -8.81 -2.88
N ILE A 113 -5.58 -8.54 -2.30
CA ILE A 113 -6.56 -7.62 -2.87
C ILE A 113 -5.98 -6.19 -2.95
N GLY A 114 -5.37 -5.72 -1.86
CA GLY A 114 -4.73 -4.41 -1.84
C GLY A 114 -3.59 -4.30 -2.85
N GLY A 115 -2.80 -5.36 -2.99
CA GLY A 115 -1.70 -5.42 -3.96
C GLY A 115 -2.18 -5.46 -5.40
N ILE A 116 -3.26 -6.17 -5.71
CA ILE A 116 -3.88 -6.16 -7.05
C ILE A 116 -4.36 -4.73 -7.38
N GLY A 117 -5.03 -4.07 -6.44
CA GLY A 117 -5.45 -2.69 -6.64
C GLY A 117 -4.27 -1.74 -6.88
N ARG A 118 -3.20 -1.86 -6.10
CA ARG A 118 -1.97 -1.09 -6.29
C ARG A 118 -1.33 -1.35 -7.65
N PHE A 119 -1.26 -2.62 -8.05
CA PHE A 119 -0.77 -3.00 -9.37
C PHE A 119 -1.57 -2.32 -10.49
N ALA A 120 -2.91 -2.34 -10.40
CA ALA A 120 -3.76 -1.77 -11.45
C ALA A 120 -3.48 -0.29 -11.69
N PHE A 121 -3.31 0.52 -10.62
CA PHE A 121 -3.03 1.94 -10.75
C PHE A 121 -1.60 2.23 -11.24
N HIS A 122 -0.59 1.54 -10.71
CA HIS A 122 0.78 1.69 -11.21
C HIS A 122 0.93 1.19 -12.65
N PHE A 123 0.24 0.12 -13.03
CA PHE A 123 0.21 -0.38 -14.40
C PHE A 123 -0.41 0.66 -15.36
N LEU A 124 -1.54 1.22 -14.96
CA LEU A 124 -2.20 2.28 -15.74
C LEU A 124 -1.30 3.52 -15.88
N SER A 125 -0.68 3.95 -14.80
CA SER A 125 0.30 5.05 -14.80
C SER A 125 1.48 4.73 -15.71
N GLY A 126 2.01 3.53 -15.65
CA GLY A 126 3.10 3.04 -16.49
C GLY A 126 2.82 3.18 -17.98
N ILE A 127 1.63 2.73 -18.41
CA ILE A 127 1.23 2.82 -19.82
C ILE A 127 1.00 4.28 -20.25
N LEU A 128 0.36 5.09 -19.42
CA LEU A 128 -0.06 6.45 -19.80
C LEU A 128 1.11 7.45 -19.78
N PHE A 129 2.05 7.31 -18.85
CA PHE A 129 3.04 8.35 -18.59
C PHE A 129 4.49 7.91 -18.74
N PHE A 130 4.75 6.62 -18.75
CA PHE A 130 6.12 6.09 -18.74
C PHE A 130 6.41 5.19 -19.96
N ALA A 131 5.49 5.05 -20.91
CA ALA A 131 5.64 4.18 -22.07
C ALA A 131 6.96 4.39 -22.84
N MET A 132 7.50 5.63 -22.82
CA MET A 132 8.75 5.99 -23.45
C MET A 132 10.00 5.30 -22.88
N PHE A 133 9.92 4.75 -21.66
CA PHE A 133 11.02 4.02 -21.05
C PHE A 133 10.99 2.50 -21.34
N ALA A 134 9.94 2.02 -22.03
CA ALA A 134 9.93 0.65 -22.51
C ALA A 134 10.92 0.50 -23.68
N PRO A 135 11.65 -0.62 -23.77
CA PRO A 135 12.51 -0.91 -24.94
C PRO A 135 11.71 -0.86 -26.24
N GLU A 136 12.33 -0.41 -27.33
CA GLU A 136 11.65 -0.20 -28.63
C GLU A 136 10.95 -1.44 -29.18
N ASP A 137 11.52 -2.62 -28.93
CA ASP A 137 10.98 -3.91 -29.39
C ASP A 137 9.97 -4.56 -28.43
N VAL A 138 9.62 -3.88 -27.31
CA VAL A 138 8.73 -4.44 -26.29
C VAL A 138 7.46 -3.62 -26.16
N ASN A 139 6.30 -4.29 -26.25
CA ASN A 139 5.04 -3.62 -26.00
C ASN A 139 5.02 -3.00 -24.59
N PRO A 140 4.77 -1.68 -24.43
CA PRO A 140 4.77 -0.99 -23.15
C PRO A 140 3.84 -1.63 -22.10
N ALA A 141 2.70 -2.19 -22.49
CA ALA A 141 1.81 -2.86 -21.56
C ALA A 141 2.44 -4.14 -20.98
N ILE A 142 3.14 -4.91 -21.80
CA ILE A 142 3.86 -6.10 -21.33
C ILE A 142 5.02 -5.69 -20.42
N TYR A 143 5.78 -4.68 -20.83
CA TYR A 143 6.89 -4.14 -20.04
C TYR A 143 6.42 -3.71 -18.65
N TYR A 144 5.38 -2.85 -18.56
CA TYR A 144 4.89 -2.35 -17.29
C TYR A 144 4.12 -3.38 -16.45
N ALA A 145 3.52 -4.38 -17.07
CA ALA A 145 3.00 -5.53 -16.32
C ALA A 145 4.13 -6.25 -15.57
N ILE A 146 5.18 -6.65 -16.29
CA ILE A 146 6.33 -7.35 -15.71
C ILE A 146 7.06 -6.46 -14.69
N TYR A 147 7.32 -5.21 -15.05
CA TYR A 147 7.99 -4.22 -14.20
C TYR A 147 7.25 -4.06 -12.85
N ASN A 148 5.94 -3.80 -12.89
CA ASN A 148 5.17 -3.60 -11.66
C ASN A 148 5.03 -4.89 -10.84
N LEU A 149 4.81 -6.04 -11.47
CA LEU A 149 4.74 -7.33 -10.77
C LEU A 149 6.06 -7.68 -10.07
N SER A 150 7.20 -7.32 -10.65
CA SER A 150 8.53 -7.66 -10.13
C SER A 150 8.82 -7.06 -8.74
N TYR A 151 8.21 -5.93 -8.37
CA TYR A 151 8.36 -5.35 -7.04
C TYR A 151 7.10 -5.44 -6.18
N ILE A 152 5.91 -5.45 -6.77
CA ILE A 152 4.65 -5.53 -6.01
C ILE A 152 4.46 -6.92 -5.42
N ILE A 153 4.72 -8.00 -6.17
CA ILE A 153 4.58 -9.37 -5.65
C ILE A 153 5.49 -9.61 -4.43
N PRO A 154 6.80 -9.34 -4.47
CA PRO A 154 7.64 -9.51 -3.29
C PRO A 154 7.23 -8.58 -2.14
N SER A 155 6.80 -7.33 -2.43
CA SER A 155 6.32 -6.42 -1.38
C SER A 155 5.08 -6.96 -0.67
N ILE A 156 4.12 -7.55 -1.41
CA ILE A 156 2.94 -8.21 -0.83
C ILE A 156 3.36 -9.40 0.02
N ALA A 157 4.22 -10.28 -0.53
CA ALA A 157 4.64 -11.50 0.16
C ALA A 157 5.33 -11.18 1.49
N ILE A 158 6.30 -10.26 1.48
CA ILE A 158 7.01 -9.82 2.68
C ILE A 158 6.05 -9.18 3.69
N SER A 159 5.14 -8.32 3.23
CA SER A 159 4.15 -7.66 4.10
C SER A 159 3.22 -8.67 4.77
N ILE A 160 2.72 -9.67 4.04
CA ILE A 160 1.89 -10.74 4.59
C ILE A 160 2.68 -11.54 5.65
N ILE A 161 3.91 -11.95 5.34
CA ILE A 161 4.75 -12.71 6.27
C ILE A 161 4.97 -11.93 7.56
N ILE A 162 5.37 -10.66 7.46
CA ILE A 162 5.59 -9.80 8.63
C ILE A 162 4.32 -9.64 9.44
N LEU A 163 3.18 -9.40 8.80
CA LEU A 163 1.90 -9.27 9.50
C LEU A 163 1.48 -10.54 10.23
N LEU A 164 1.70 -11.71 9.63
CA LEU A 164 1.43 -13.00 10.28
C LEU A 164 2.33 -13.22 11.51
N ILE A 165 3.60 -12.82 11.41
CA ILE A 165 4.54 -12.86 12.54
C ILE A 165 4.08 -11.90 13.65
N LEU A 166 3.79 -10.64 13.31
CA LEU A 166 3.32 -9.63 14.25
C LEU A 166 1.99 -10.03 14.92
N ASP A 167 1.07 -10.64 14.18
CA ASP A 167 -0.19 -11.15 14.75
C ASP A 167 0.07 -12.27 15.77
N LYS A 168 0.95 -13.23 15.46
CA LYS A 168 1.36 -14.29 16.39
C LYS A 168 2.07 -13.73 17.64
N MET A 169 2.85 -12.67 17.49
CA MET A 169 3.50 -11.96 18.61
C MET A 169 2.51 -11.12 19.44
N GLY A 170 1.26 -11.04 19.03
CA GLY A 170 0.22 -10.36 19.80
C GLY A 170 0.16 -8.85 19.59
N ILE A 171 0.64 -8.31 18.46
CA ILE A 171 0.57 -6.87 18.13
C ILE A 171 -0.86 -6.30 18.26
N GLY A 172 -1.88 -7.12 18.06
CA GLY A 172 -3.28 -6.73 18.24
C GLY A 172 -3.60 -6.21 19.64
N LYS A 173 -2.82 -6.53 20.67
CA LYS A 173 -3.01 -5.99 22.02
C LYS A 173 -2.79 -4.48 22.06
N VAL A 174 -1.89 -3.94 21.24
CA VAL A 174 -1.61 -2.50 21.13
C VAL A 174 -2.81 -1.73 20.58
N PHE A 175 -3.68 -2.41 19.82
CA PHE A 175 -4.86 -1.80 19.19
C PHE A 175 -6.16 -2.03 19.96
N ARG A 176 -6.18 -2.88 21.00
CA ARG A 176 -7.40 -3.23 21.75
C ARG A 176 -7.79 -2.28 22.87
N VAL A 177 -6.98 -1.31 23.23
CA VAL A 177 -7.28 -0.40 24.38
C VAL A 177 -8.17 0.75 23.98
#